data_4bf0ad9c002f1f42d557f8a9e1ef67ea
#
_entry.id   4bf0ad9c002f1f42d557f8a9e1ef67ea
#
_cell.length_a   1.000
_cell.length_b   1.000
_cell.length_c   1.000
_cell.angle_alpha   90.00
_cell.angle_beta   90.00
_cell.angle_gamma   90.00
#
_symmetry.space_group_name_H-M   'P 1'
#
loop_
_entity.id
_entity.type
_entity.pdbx_description
1 polymer ?
#
loop_
_entity_poly.entity_id
_entity_poly.type
_entity_poly.pdbx_seq_one_letter_code
_entity_poly.pdbx_strand_id
1 'polypeptide(L)'
;MKLREFVEILKDKGFEIEQSEKAIDIEWKDTPCAMVSLVSESECWINTSNIRDVEVRAILNRLVSAFANTPLNSRNEKVIAAHKNGLYVRDISRKKVDEPAFVIEMTDKLDGVDEHIDARRRKWLDELFGDKISYIEKY
;
A
#
# COMPACT_ATOMS: atom_id res chain seq x y z
N MET A 1 6.81 -8.60 -4.36
CA MET A 1 7.41 -7.62 -3.42
C MET A 1 6.32 -6.71 -2.90
N LYS A 2 6.25 -6.52 -1.61
CA LYS A 2 5.29 -5.63 -0.98
C LYS A 2 5.73 -4.18 -1.08
N LEU A 3 4.76 -3.26 -1.10
CA LEU A 3 5.03 -1.83 -1.15
C LEU A 3 5.96 -1.36 -0.03
N ARG A 4 5.68 -1.77 1.20
CA ARG A 4 6.50 -1.39 2.36
C ARG A 4 7.94 -1.88 2.23
N GLU A 5 8.12 -3.14 1.85
CA GLU A 5 9.44 -3.72 1.61
C GLU A 5 10.21 -2.95 0.54
N PHE A 6 9.56 -2.64 -0.57
CA PHE A 6 10.14 -1.86 -1.66
C PHE A 6 10.62 -0.48 -1.19
N VAL A 7 9.78 0.23 -0.46
CA VAL A 7 10.08 1.56 0.08
C VAL A 7 11.22 1.50 1.10
N GLU A 8 11.19 0.54 2.02
CA GLU A 8 12.23 0.37 3.05
C GLU A 8 13.61 0.09 2.43
N ILE A 9 13.67 -0.82 1.45
CA ILE A 9 14.94 -1.14 0.78
C ILE A 9 15.52 0.08 0.06
N LEU A 10 14.67 0.84 -0.66
CA LEU A 10 15.13 2.05 -1.35
C LEU A 10 15.64 3.13 -0.39
N LYS A 11 14.94 3.36 0.71
CA LYS A 11 15.38 4.31 1.74
C LYS A 11 16.70 3.89 2.38
N ASP A 12 16.88 2.61 2.66
CA ASP A 12 18.14 2.08 3.21
C ASP A 12 19.32 2.26 2.25
N LYS A 13 19.07 2.30 0.95
CA LYS A 13 20.09 2.56 -0.07
C LYS A 13 20.37 4.05 -0.31
N GLY A 14 19.63 4.94 0.35
CA GLY A 14 19.83 6.38 0.25
C GLY A 14 18.95 7.11 -0.75
N PHE A 15 17.95 6.44 -1.32
CA PHE A 15 16.97 7.09 -2.19
C PHE A 15 15.94 7.87 -1.38
N GLU A 16 15.50 8.99 -1.94
CA GLU A 16 14.37 9.76 -1.45
C GLU A 16 13.11 9.33 -2.19
N ILE A 17 12.01 9.20 -1.45
CA ILE A 17 10.77 8.66 -1.98
C ILE A 17 9.62 9.60 -1.66
N GLU A 18 8.86 9.95 -2.69
CA GLU A 18 7.59 10.64 -2.56
C GLU A 18 6.47 9.75 -3.07
N GLN A 19 5.49 9.51 -2.24
CA GLN A 19 4.36 8.65 -2.55
C GLN A 19 3.09 9.47 -2.67
N SER A 20 2.39 9.28 -3.79
CA SER A 20 1.02 9.75 -4.00
C SER A 20 0.05 8.55 -4.06
N GLU A 21 -1.23 8.82 -4.25
CA GLU A 21 -2.22 7.75 -4.46
C GLU A 21 -2.00 6.96 -5.76
N LYS A 22 -1.32 7.56 -6.74
CA LYS A 22 -1.17 7.00 -8.09
C LYS A 22 0.21 6.47 -8.40
N ALA A 23 1.25 6.97 -7.73
CA ALA A 23 2.63 6.64 -8.07
C ALA A 23 3.59 6.80 -6.90
N ILE A 24 4.73 6.15 -7.03
CA ILE A 24 5.91 6.37 -6.21
C ILE A 24 6.96 7.03 -7.09
N ASP A 25 7.40 8.22 -6.67
CA ASP A 25 8.50 8.94 -7.29
C ASP A 25 9.77 8.71 -6.48
N ILE A 26 10.85 8.38 -7.17
CA ILE A 26 12.14 8.02 -6.58
C ILE A 26 13.19 9.01 -7.06
N GLU A 27 13.89 9.63 -6.12
CA GLU A 27 14.95 10.59 -6.37
C GLU A 27 16.29 10.11 -5.82
N TRP A 28 17.35 10.48 -6.52
CA TRP A 28 18.71 10.29 -6.08
C TRP A 28 19.41 11.64 -6.06
N LYS A 29 19.84 12.09 -4.87
CA LYS A 29 20.50 13.40 -4.67
C LYS A 29 19.74 14.54 -5.35
N ASP A 30 18.46 14.68 -5.02
CA ASP A 30 17.52 15.70 -5.52
C ASP A 30 17.20 15.62 -7.03
N THR A 31 17.57 14.53 -7.69
CA THR A 31 17.27 14.31 -9.10
C THR A 31 16.33 13.13 -9.29
N PRO A 32 15.19 13.30 -9.96
CA PRO A 32 14.29 12.19 -10.27
C PRO A 32 14.99 11.09 -11.08
N CYS A 33 14.90 9.86 -10.62
CA CYS A 33 15.56 8.73 -11.28
C CYS A 33 14.63 7.57 -11.60
N ALA A 34 13.46 7.49 -11.00
CA ALA A 34 12.48 6.47 -11.32
C ALA A 34 11.08 6.87 -10.88
N MET A 35 10.09 6.22 -11.46
CA MET A 35 8.69 6.30 -11.05
C MET A 35 8.05 4.94 -11.25
N VAL A 36 7.19 4.53 -10.33
CA VAL A 36 6.39 3.32 -10.45
C VAL A 36 4.92 3.65 -10.23
N SER A 37 4.07 3.20 -11.15
CA SER A 37 2.62 3.34 -11.00
C SER A 37 2.09 2.46 -9.88
N LEU A 38 1.20 3.00 -9.05
CA LEU A 38 0.44 2.25 -8.05
C LEU A 38 -0.94 1.81 -8.53
N VAL A 39 -1.31 2.22 -9.73
CA VAL A 39 -2.63 1.96 -10.33
C VAL A 39 -2.58 1.09 -11.59
N SER A 40 -1.41 0.92 -12.18
CA SER A 40 -1.19 0.10 -13.38
C SER A 40 -0.02 -0.84 -13.20
N GLU A 41 -0.21 -2.09 -13.57
CA GLU A 41 0.86 -3.09 -13.54
C GLU A 41 1.87 -2.85 -14.67
N SER A 42 3.13 -3.14 -14.38
CA SER A 42 4.25 -3.03 -15.34
C SER A 42 4.49 -1.62 -15.89
N GLU A 43 3.91 -0.60 -15.26
CA GLU A 43 4.11 0.80 -15.64
C GLU A 43 5.14 1.46 -14.71
N CYS A 44 6.28 1.78 -15.28
CA CYS A 44 7.36 2.50 -14.59
C CYS A 44 8.27 3.18 -15.61
N TRP A 45 9.04 4.16 -15.15
CA TRP A 45 10.22 4.60 -15.90
C TRP A 45 11.44 4.65 -14.99
N ILE A 46 12.61 4.52 -15.59
CA ILE A 46 13.90 4.54 -14.90
C ILE A 46 14.89 5.34 -15.73
N ASN A 47 15.55 6.29 -15.09
CA ASN A 47 16.67 7.03 -15.66
C ASN A 47 17.81 7.09 -14.63
N THR A 48 18.83 6.29 -14.85
CA THR A 48 19.97 6.18 -13.95
C THR A 48 21.18 7.02 -14.37
N SER A 49 21.02 7.94 -15.33
CA SER A 49 22.12 8.74 -15.88
C SER A 49 22.86 9.58 -14.83
N ASN A 50 22.18 9.97 -13.73
CA ASN A 50 22.75 10.75 -12.64
C ASN A 50 23.33 9.91 -11.50
N ILE A 51 23.21 8.59 -11.57
CA ILE A 51 23.74 7.66 -10.58
C ILE A 51 25.08 7.11 -11.11
N ARG A 52 26.17 7.50 -10.47
CA ARG A 52 27.52 7.07 -10.88
C ARG A 52 27.88 5.69 -10.37
N ASP A 53 27.36 5.29 -9.22
CA ASP A 53 27.60 4.00 -8.61
C ASP A 53 26.87 2.90 -9.39
N VAL A 54 27.63 1.99 -9.98
CA VAL A 54 27.09 0.88 -10.80
C VAL A 54 26.23 -0.06 -9.98
N GLU A 55 26.59 -0.34 -8.73
CA GLU A 55 25.82 -1.22 -7.86
C GLU A 55 24.48 -0.58 -7.50
N VAL A 56 24.46 0.70 -7.20
CA VAL A 56 23.21 1.44 -6.90
C VAL A 56 22.29 1.46 -8.11
N ARG A 57 22.83 1.70 -9.31
CA ARG A 57 22.04 1.62 -10.55
C ARG A 57 21.42 0.24 -10.76
N ALA A 58 22.20 -0.82 -10.56
CA ALA A 58 21.74 -2.18 -10.73
C ALA A 58 20.64 -2.53 -9.71
N ILE A 59 20.78 -2.10 -8.46
CA ILE A 59 19.78 -2.29 -7.42
C ILE A 59 18.48 -1.57 -7.76
N LEU A 60 18.54 -0.31 -8.17
CA LEU A 60 17.36 0.46 -8.57
C LEU A 60 16.61 -0.22 -9.72
N ASN A 61 17.31 -0.55 -10.79
CA ASN A 61 16.72 -1.22 -11.95
C ASN A 61 16.00 -2.52 -11.56
N ARG A 62 16.66 -3.35 -10.76
CA ARG A 62 16.10 -4.63 -10.31
C ARG A 62 14.88 -4.43 -9.43
N LEU A 63 14.94 -3.55 -8.44
CA LEU A 63 13.85 -3.31 -7.50
C LEU A 63 12.63 -2.69 -8.18
N VAL A 64 12.83 -1.67 -9.01
CA VAL A 64 11.74 -0.99 -9.72
C VAL A 64 11.04 -1.95 -10.67
N SER A 65 11.79 -2.72 -11.44
CA SER A 65 11.24 -3.71 -12.37
C SER A 65 10.48 -4.81 -11.64
N ALA A 66 11.05 -5.35 -10.56
CA ALA A 66 10.40 -6.38 -9.75
C ALA A 66 9.09 -5.89 -9.12
N PHE A 67 9.10 -4.69 -8.57
CA PHE A 67 7.91 -4.11 -7.95
C PHE A 67 6.84 -3.76 -9.00
N ALA A 68 7.22 -3.15 -10.12
CA ALA A 68 6.31 -2.82 -11.20
C ALA A 68 5.61 -4.06 -11.77
N ASN A 69 6.30 -5.17 -11.86
CA ASN A 69 5.77 -6.45 -12.36
C ASN A 69 5.02 -7.27 -11.29
N THR A 70 5.02 -6.83 -10.04
CA THR A 70 4.21 -7.46 -9.00
C THR A 70 2.74 -7.08 -9.21
N PRO A 71 1.80 -8.04 -9.23
CA PRO A 71 0.37 -7.74 -9.36
C PRO A 71 -0.10 -6.74 -8.31
N LEU A 72 -0.97 -5.82 -8.68
CA LEU A 72 -1.44 -4.73 -7.80
C LEU A 72 -2.00 -5.24 -6.47
N ASN A 73 -2.80 -6.31 -6.51
CA ASN A 73 -3.39 -6.92 -5.33
C ASN A 73 -2.36 -7.61 -4.40
N SER A 74 -1.15 -7.86 -4.90
CA SER A 74 -0.07 -8.48 -4.13
C SER A 74 0.90 -7.46 -3.52
N ARG A 75 0.83 -6.20 -3.92
CA ARG A 75 1.74 -5.14 -3.44
C ARG A 75 1.38 -4.65 -2.05
N ASN A 76 0.11 -4.65 -1.71
CA ASN A 76 -0.38 -4.18 -0.42
C ASN A 76 -0.28 -5.29 0.63
N GLU A 77 -0.03 -4.89 1.86
CA GLU A 77 -0.11 -5.80 2.99
C GLU A 77 -1.56 -6.20 3.21
N LYS A 78 -1.77 -7.46 3.58
CA LYS A 78 -3.08 -7.93 3.99
C LYS A 78 -3.32 -7.51 5.42
N VAL A 79 -4.34 -6.71 5.64
CA VAL A 79 -4.74 -6.22 6.96
C VAL A 79 -6.21 -6.51 7.15
N ILE A 80 -6.57 -7.15 8.25
CA ILE A 80 -7.95 -7.36 8.67
C ILE A 80 -8.27 -6.50 9.88
N ALA A 81 -9.52 -6.09 10.00
CA ALA A 81 -10.00 -5.35 11.16
C ALA A 81 -10.84 -6.25 12.06
N ALA A 82 -10.51 -6.26 13.36
CA ALA A 82 -11.18 -7.06 14.36
C ALA A 82 -11.80 -6.15 15.43
N HIS A 83 -13.07 -6.40 15.77
CA HIS A 83 -13.76 -5.73 16.86
C HIS A 83 -13.63 -6.52 18.17
N LYS A 84 -13.62 -5.84 19.31
CA LYS A 84 -13.53 -6.47 20.64
C LYS A 84 -14.66 -7.47 20.96
N ASN A 85 -15.79 -7.37 20.27
CA ASN A 85 -16.90 -8.32 20.41
C ASN A 85 -16.67 -9.68 19.71
N GLY A 86 -15.52 -9.89 19.09
CA GLY A 86 -15.17 -11.13 18.38
C GLY A 86 -15.57 -11.14 16.90
N LEU A 87 -16.13 -10.05 16.38
CA LEU A 87 -16.46 -9.92 14.96
C LEU A 87 -15.33 -9.30 14.16
N TYR A 88 -15.27 -9.62 12.87
CA TYR A 88 -14.33 -9.07 11.90
C TYR A 88 -15.07 -8.28 10.83
N VAL A 89 -14.42 -7.27 10.26
CA VAL A 89 -14.97 -6.52 9.14
C VAL A 89 -14.93 -7.37 7.87
N ARG A 90 -16.09 -7.62 7.31
CA ARG A 90 -16.26 -8.34 6.05
C ARG A 90 -16.30 -7.42 4.85
N ASP A 91 -17.01 -6.31 4.95
CA ASP A 91 -17.15 -5.33 3.88
C ASP A 91 -17.44 -3.95 4.44
N ILE A 92 -16.94 -2.93 3.76
CA ILE A 92 -17.25 -1.53 4.01
C ILE A 92 -17.72 -0.94 2.70
N SER A 93 -19.01 -0.60 2.63
CA SER A 93 -19.59 0.04 1.47
C SER A 93 -20.19 1.39 1.81
N ARG A 94 -20.14 2.32 0.86
CA ARG A 94 -20.79 3.61 0.96
C ARG A 94 -22.15 3.53 0.31
N LYS A 95 -23.23 3.81 1.06
CA LYS A 95 -24.55 3.98 0.48
C LYS A 95 -24.59 5.21 -0.43
N LYS A 96 -25.40 5.12 -1.49
CA LYS A 96 -25.54 6.16 -2.53
C LYS A 96 -25.82 7.56 -1.96
N VAL A 97 -25.12 8.45 -2.55
CA VAL A 97 -25.21 9.87 -2.88
C VAL A 97 -25.90 10.83 -1.89
N ASP A 98 -27.01 10.55 -1.29
CA ASP A 98 -27.79 11.51 -0.48
C ASP A 98 -27.64 11.32 1.03
N GLU A 99 -27.02 10.24 1.50
CA GLU A 99 -26.73 10.00 2.90
C GLU A 99 -25.24 9.64 3.10
N PRO A 100 -24.52 10.33 3.99
CA PRO A 100 -23.13 10.02 4.31
C PRO A 100 -23.03 8.79 5.22
N ALA A 101 -23.71 7.71 4.88
CA ALA A 101 -23.73 6.50 5.67
C ALA A 101 -22.85 5.43 5.03
N PHE A 102 -21.90 4.90 5.83
CA PHE A 102 -21.18 3.69 5.51
C PHE A 102 -21.96 2.50 6.05
N VAL A 103 -22.02 1.45 5.24
CA VAL A 103 -22.52 0.15 5.70
C VAL A 103 -21.31 -0.73 5.96
N ILE A 104 -21.16 -1.20 7.19
CA ILE A 104 -20.12 -2.10 7.61
C ILE A 104 -20.75 -3.46 7.88
N GLU A 105 -20.37 -4.45 7.09
CA GLU A 105 -20.74 -5.85 7.35
C GLU A 105 -19.70 -6.48 8.27
N MET A 106 -20.17 -7.15 9.31
CA MET A 106 -19.32 -7.86 10.26
C MET A 106 -19.59 -9.37 10.16
N THR A 107 -18.59 -10.18 10.45
CA THR A 107 -18.69 -11.64 10.45
C THR A 107 -17.91 -12.22 11.62
N ASP A 108 -18.36 -13.35 12.14
CA ASP A 108 -17.65 -14.14 13.17
C ASP A 108 -16.64 -15.12 12.57
N LYS A 109 -16.60 -15.24 11.24
CA LYS A 109 -15.74 -16.17 10.51
C LYS A 109 -14.59 -15.42 9.86
N LEU A 110 -13.38 -15.94 9.98
CA LEU A 110 -12.20 -15.44 9.28
C LEU A 110 -12.28 -15.67 7.77
N ASP A 111 -13.07 -16.62 7.32
CA ASP A 111 -13.33 -16.85 5.92
C ASP A 111 -14.26 -15.76 5.36
N GLY A 112 -13.81 -15.08 4.31
CA GLY A 112 -14.55 -13.99 3.67
C GLY A 112 -14.39 -12.61 4.31
N VAL A 113 -13.46 -12.42 5.26
CA VAL A 113 -13.15 -11.08 5.79
C VAL A 113 -12.46 -10.23 4.74
N ASP A 114 -12.64 -8.91 4.85
CA ASP A 114 -11.86 -7.97 4.04
C ASP A 114 -10.40 -7.99 4.51
N GLU A 115 -9.50 -8.44 3.65
CA GLU A 115 -8.06 -8.50 3.91
C GLU A 115 -7.30 -7.25 3.45
N HIS A 116 -8.00 -6.26 2.92
CA HIS A 116 -7.41 -5.06 2.33
C HIS A 116 -7.90 -3.77 3.01
N ILE A 117 -7.79 -3.74 4.32
CA ILE A 117 -8.12 -2.54 5.10
C ILE A 117 -7.00 -1.51 4.92
N ASP A 118 -7.20 -0.57 4.02
CA ASP A 118 -6.26 0.52 3.75
C ASP A 118 -6.33 1.65 4.80
N ALA A 119 -5.46 2.64 4.69
CA ALA A 119 -5.40 3.76 5.63
C ALA A 119 -6.72 4.55 5.68
N ARG A 120 -7.43 4.68 4.56
CA ARG A 120 -8.71 5.37 4.47
C ARG A 120 -9.81 4.63 5.21
N ARG A 121 -9.89 3.30 5.03
CA ARG A 121 -10.84 2.44 5.76
C ARG A 121 -10.54 2.38 7.24
N ARG A 122 -9.26 2.34 7.63
CA ARG A 122 -8.86 2.43 9.03
C ARG A 122 -9.35 3.71 9.69
N LYS A 123 -9.22 4.84 9.02
CA LYS A 123 -9.71 6.13 9.51
C LYS A 123 -11.22 6.09 9.78
N TRP A 124 -12.00 5.54 8.88
CA TRP A 124 -13.45 5.39 9.06
C TRP A 124 -13.81 4.47 10.23
N LEU A 125 -13.11 3.33 10.32
CA LEU A 125 -13.34 2.38 11.41
C LEU A 125 -12.94 2.97 12.77
N ASP A 126 -11.85 3.71 12.84
CA ASP A 126 -11.41 4.39 14.07
C ASP A 126 -12.38 5.47 14.51
N GLU A 127 -12.97 6.23 13.57
CA GLU A 127 -14.01 7.22 13.86
C GLU A 127 -15.28 6.60 14.42
N LEU A 128 -15.65 5.38 13.93
CA LEU A 128 -16.86 4.70 14.36
C LEU A 128 -16.67 3.89 15.64
N PHE A 129 -15.59 3.18 15.78
CA PHE A 129 -15.37 2.20 16.85
C PHE A 129 -14.32 2.62 17.87
N GLY A 130 -13.51 3.62 17.56
CA GLY A 130 -12.43 4.08 18.44
C GLY A 130 -11.48 2.96 18.85
N ASP A 131 -11.29 2.79 20.15
CA ASP A 131 -10.42 1.76 20.72
C ASP A 131 -10.99 0.33 20.69
N LYS A 132 -12.24 0.18 20.25
CA LYS A 132 -12.90 -1.14 20.13
C LYS A 132 -12.48 -1.92 18.88
N ILE A 133 -11.81 -1.28 17.93
CA ILE A 133 -11.31 -1.91 16.71
C ILE A 133 -9.80 -2.06 16.77
N SER A 134 -9.28 -3.17 16.29
CA SER A 134 -7.85 -3.43 16.13
C SER A 134 -7.55 -3.99 14.76
N TYR A 135 -6.32 -3.85 14.30
CA TYR A 135 -5.89 -4.27 12.97
C TYR A 135 -4.84 -5.36 13.10
N ILE A 136 -5.05 -6.44 12.36
CA ILE A 136 -4.16 -7.60 12.35
C ILE A 136 -3.54 -7.71 10.97
N GLU A 137 -2.22 -7.62 10.91
CA GLU A 137 -1.47 -7.83 9.68
C GLU A 137 -1.39 -9.33 9.39
N LYS A 138 -1.77 -9.72 8.18
CA LYS A 138 -1.62 -11.08 7.65
C LYS A 138 -0.48 -11.12 6.64
N TYR A 139 0.39 -12.04 6.83
CA TYR A 139 1.51 -12.34 5.94
C TYR A 139 1.21 -13.52 5.04
#